data_482299fb5f42a6fc22a1b5f735200d2d
#
_entry.id   482299fb5f42a6fc22a1b5f735200d2d
#
_cell.length_a   1.000
_cell.length_b   1.000
_cell.length_c   1.000
_cell.angle_alpha   90.00
_cell.angle_beta   90.00
_cell.angle_gamma   90.00
#
_symmetry.space_group_name_H-M   'P 1'
#
loop_
_entity.id
_entity.type
_entity.pdbx_description
1 polymer ?
#
loop_
_entity_poly.entity_id
_entity_poly.type
_entity_poly.pdbx_seq_one_letter_code
_entity_poly.pdbx_strand_id
1 'polypeptide(L)'
;MGTNDIADIIINDLVRRAFPIFLTTYNGRGMDEADVFGINRNGYMYEFEIKRSRSDFQAEFRNKQHKHCKLKNRDAIHIYDEWNNGNRTGETYECIKIPNRYYFVCPRDLIKPEEVPDYAGLIYVDESYMNRLYEIKPSKLLHRNKANQKIYERVATTLSQRIIFGCSYYTYKHNKTKDLVIN
;
A
#
# COMPACT_ATOMS: atom_id res chain seq x y z
N MET A 1 -11.90 14.57 8.78
CA MET A 1 -11.10 14.22 7.58
C MET A 1 -11.43 12.80 7.12
N GLY A 2 -11.68 12.60 5.83
CA GLY A 2 -11.89 11.30 5.23
C GLY A 2 -10.58 10.56 4.94
N THR A 3 -10.66 9.26 4.58
CA THR A 3 -9.47 8.49 4.15
C THR A 3 -8.86 9.12 2.89
N ASN A 4 -9.68 9.57 1.95
CA ASN A 4 -9.21 10.20 0.71
C ASN A 4 -8.47 11.51 0.99
N ASP A 5 -8.94 12.32 1.95
CA ASP A 5 -8.27 13.57 2.32
C ASP A 5 -6.84 13.30 2.87
N ILE A 6 -6.69 12.25 3.70
CA ILE A 6 -5.38 11.84 4.22
C ILE A 6 -4.50 11.29 3.09
N ALA A 7 -5.07 10.50 2.17
CA ALA A 7 -4.34 9.99 1.01
C ALA A 7 -3.80 11.13 0.13
N ASP A 8 -4.60 12.16 -0.12
CA ASP A 8 -4.19 13.34 -0.89
C ASP A 8 -3.05 14.11 -0.22
N ILE A 9 -3.07 14.21 1.12
CA ILE A 9 -1.97 14.84 1.88
C ILE A 9 -0.68 14.02 1.73
N ILE A 10 -0.76 12.68 1.83
CA ILE A 10 0.38 11.79 1.62
C ILE A 10 0.92 11.97 0.20
N ILE A 11 0.06 11.96 -0.81
CA ILE A 11 0.47 12.12 -2.21
C ILE A 11 1.17 13.46 -2.42
N ASN A 12 0.63 14.56 -1.90
CA ASN A 12 1.25 15.87 -1.99
C ASN A 12 2.64 15.91 -1.34
N ASP A 13 2.84 15.18 -0.23
CA ASP A 13 4.16 15.03 0.39
C ASP A 13 5.11 14.21 -0.48
N LEU A 14 4.65 13.09 -1.06
CA LEU A 14 5.45 12.28 -1.98
C LEU A 14 5.87 13.07 -3.23
N VAL A 15 4.98 13.90 -3.78
CA VAL A 15 5.29 14.83 -4.88
C VAL A 15 6.41 15.79 -4.47
N ARG A 16 6.27 16.44 -3.31
CA ARG A 16 7.32 17.37 -2.78
C ARG A 16 8.65 16.66 -2.56
N ARG A 17 8.64 15.42 -2.11
CA ARG A 17 9.83 14.58 -1.93
C ARG A 17 10.33 13.96 -3.23
N ALA A 18 9.72 14.35 -4.36
CA ALA A 18 10.06 13.90 -5.70
C ALA A 18 10.06 12.37 -5.88
N PHE A 19 9.06 11.71 -5.33
CA PHE A 19 8.79 10.31 -5.67
C PHE A 19 8.31 10.25 -7.12
N PRO A 20 8.97 9.47 -8.00
CA PRO A 20 8.58 9.38 -9.41
C PRO A 20 7.29 8.57 -9.61
N ILE A 21 6.95 7.71 -8.65
CA ILE A 21 5.79 6.82 -8.72
C ILE A 21 5.08 6.82 -7.38
N PHE A 22 3.79 7.06 -7.40
CA PHE A 22 2.88 6.92 -6.27
C PHE A 22 1.45 6.66 -6.77
N LEU A 23 0.66 5.96 -5.98
CA LEU A 23 -0.76 5.70 -6.26
C LEU A 23 -1.51 5.34 -4.98
N THR A 24 -2.81 5.64 -4.98
CA THR A 24 -3.74 5.22 -3.94
C THR A 24 -4.25 3.81 -4.22
N THR A 25 -4.69 3.11 -3.17
CA THR A 25 -5.36 1.80 -3.28
C THR A 25 -4.64 0.85 -4.25
N TYR A 26 -3.37 0.59 -3.94
CA TYR A 26 -2.57 -0.33 -4.73
C TYR A 26 -2.79 -1.76 -4.27
N ASN A 27 -3.19 -2.63 -5.19
CA ASN A 27 -3.32 -4.06 -4.97
C ASN A 27 -2.53 -4.79 -6.07
N GLY A 28 -1.24 -5.03 -5.80
CA GLY A 28 -0.36 -5.76 -6.71
C GLY A 28 -0.36 -7.25 -6.43
N ARG A 29 -0.28 -8.12 -7.46
CA ARG A 29 -0.08 -9.56 -7.25
C ARG A 29 1.15 -9.80 -6.38
N GLY A 30 1.00 -10.53 -5.27
CA GLY A 30 2.07 -10.85 -4.34
C GLY A 30 2.31 -9.84 -3.23
N MET A 31 1.93 -8.56 -3.41
CA MET A 31 1.85 -7.57 -2.33
C MET A 31 0.41 -7.44 -1.85
N ASP A 32 0.25 -7.18 -0.56
CA ASP A 32 -1.06 -6.91 0.03
C ASP A 32 -1.54 -5.50 -0.38
N GLU A 33 -2.83 -5.22 -0.23
CA GLU A 33 -3.41 -3.93 -0.53
C GLU A 33 -2.82 -2.82 0.35
N ALA A 34 -2.51 -1.68 -0.28
CA ALA A 34 -2.02 -0.47 0.36
C ALA A 34 -2.96 0.71 0.08
N ASP A 35 -3.25 1.53 1.09
CA ASP A 35 -4.04 2.76 0.89
C ASP A 35 -3.28 3.77 0.02
N VAL A 36 -1.98 3.95 0.29
CA VAL A 36 -1.06 4.69 -0.58
C VAL A 36 0.23 3.91 -0.75
N PHE A 37 0.69 3.80 -1.98
CA PHE A 37 1.94 3.15 -2.35
C PHE A 37 2.83 4.13 -3.11
N GLY A 38 4.14 4.11 -2.86
CA GLY A 38 5.10 4.94 -3.56
C GLY A 38 6.42 4.24 -3.80
N ILE A 39 7.10 4.60 -4.90
CA ILE A 39 8.48 4.17 -5.19
C ILE A 39 9.33 5.43 -5.29
N ASN A 40 10.38 5.52 -4.49
CA ASN A 40 11.30 6.64 -4.53
C ASN A 40 12.30 6.51 -5.69
N ARG A 41 13.11 7.58 -5.92
CA ARG A 41 14.12 7.61 -7.00
C ARG A 41 15.17 6.50 -6.93
N ASN A 42 15.39 5.94 -5.74
CA ASN A 42 16.34 4.85 -5.54
C ASN A 42 15.71 3.46 -5.76
N GLY A 43 14.41 3.40 -6.12
CA GLY A 43 13.66 2.16 -6.36
C GLY A 43 13.14 1.51 -5.07
N TYR A 44 13.20 2.18 -3.91
CA TYR A 44 12.63 1.67 -2.67
C TYR A 44 11.14 1.96 -2.60
N MET A 45 10.39 0.95 -2.17
CA MET A 45 8.93 0.93 -2.05
C MET A 45 8.50 1.36 -0.66
N TYR A 46 7.50 2.23 -0.63
CA TYR A 46 6.87 2.75 0.58
C TYR A 46 5.39 2.40 0.56
N GLU A 47 4.89 1.94 1.67
CA GLU A 47 3.47 1.67 1.88
C GLU A 47 2.97 2.46 3.07
N PHE A 48 1.82 3.12 2.88
CA PHE A 48 1.14 3.91 3.89
C PHE A 48 -0.25 3.33 4.08
N GLU A 49 -0.54 2.92 5.31
CA GLU A 49 -1.83 2.37 5.75
C GLU A 49 -2.53 3.41 6.61
N ILE A 50 -3.66 3.91 6.15
CA ILE A 50 -4.40 5.00 6.79
C ILE A 50 -5.33 4.44 7.86
N LYS A 51 -5.29 5.01 9.06
CA LYS A 51 -6.16 4.65 10.18
C LYS A 51 -6.90 5.87 10.70
N ARG A 52 -8.24 5.80 10.66
CA ARG A 52 -9.11 6.91 11.05
C ARG A 52 -9.65 6.78 12.47
N SER A 53 -9.58 5.59 13.05
CA SER A 53 -10.04 5.33 14.41
C SER A 53 -9.16 4.27 15.08
N ARG A 54 -9.21 4.21 16.41
CA ARG A 54 -8.53 3.16 17.17
C ARG A 54 -9.09 1.77 16.86
N SER A 55 -10.40 1.67 16.65
CA SER A 55 -11.05 0.40 16.26
C SER A 55 -10.56 -0.10 14.89
N ASP A 56 -10.35 0.80 13.93
CA ASP A 56 -9.79 0.50 12.63
C ASP A 56 -8.33 0.01 12.75
N PHE A 57 -7.52 0.70 13.55
CA PHE A 57 -6.16 0.27 13.83
C PHE A 57 -6.09 -1.13 14.47
N GLN A 58 -6.96 -1.41 15.45
CA GLN A 58 -7.02 -2.73 16.08
C GLN A 58 -7.53 -3.83 15.13
N ALA A 59 -8.51 -3.48 14.27
CA ALA A 59 -9.05 -4.40 13.29
C ALA A 59 -8.00 -4.81 12.23
N GLU A 60 -7.05 -3.95 11.93
CA GLU A 60 -5.96 -4.22 10.98
C GLU A 60 -5.22 -5.52 11.32
N PHE A 61 -4.80 -5.68 12.56
CA PHE A 61 -4.05 -6.86 13.02
C PHE A 61 -4.89 -8.13 13.05
N ARG A 62 -6.21 -8.03 13.25
CA ARG A 62 -7.13 -9.17 13.19
C ARG A 62 -7.42 -9.59 11.76
N ASN A 63 -7.65 -8.63 10.89
CA ASN A 63 -8.12 -8.87 9.52
C ASN A 63 -6.97 -9.13 8.55
N LYS A 64 -5.78 -8.56 8.78
CA LYS A 64 -4.61 -8.67 7.89
C LYS A 64 -3.43 -9.41 8.54
N GLN A 65 -3.70 -10.44 9.35
CA GLN A 65 -2.66 -11.22 10.06
C GLN A 65 -1.54 -11.70 9.13
N HIS A 66 -1.90 -12.18 7.94
CA HIS A 66 -0.95 -12.67 6.96
C HIS A 66 0.03 -11.57 6.49
N LYS A 67 -0.49 -10.36 6.22
CA LYS A 67 0.32 -9.16 5.89
C LYS A 67 1.32 -8.86 6.99
N HIS A 68 0.83 -8.76 8.22
CA HIS A 68 1.68 -8.42 9.37
C HIS A 68 2.70 -9.50 9.72
N CYS A 69 2.37 -10.77 9.48
CA CYS A 69 3.33 -11.87 9.62
C CYS A 69 4.50 -11.71 8.65
N LYS A 70 4.24 -11.41 7.36
CA LYS A 70 5.27 -11.14 6.36
C LYS A 70 6.15 -9.94 6.75
N LEU A 71 5.53 -8.82 7.15
CA LEU A 71 6.23 -7.61 7.55
C LEU A 71 7.14 -7.85 8.77
N LYS A 72 6.66 -8.57 9.78
CA LYS A 72 7.40 -8.91 10.99
C LYS A 72 8.60 -9.81 10.68
N ASN A 73 8.40 -10.81 9.87
CA ASN A 73 9.44 -11.78 9.50
C ASN A 73 10.36 -11.26 8.39
N ARG A 74 10.04 -10.09 7.80
CA ARG A 74 10.77 -9.50 6.67
C ARG A 74 10.83 -10.43 5.47
N ASP A 75 9.76 -11.19 5.27
CA ASP A 75 9.61 -12.15 4.17
C ASP A 75 9.37 -11.39 2.85
N ALA A 76 10.47 -10.87 2.29
CA ALA A 76 10.44 -9.92 1.18
C ALA A 76 10.23 -10.60 -0.18
N ILE A 77 10.69 -11.85 -0.31
CA ILE A 77 10.71 -12.53 -1.61
C ILE A 77 9.88 -13.80 -1.55
N HIS A 78 9.13 -14.05 -2.59
CA HIS A 78 8.47 -15.31 -2.88
C HIS A 78 8.80 -15.77 -4.28
N ILE A 79 9.02 -17.06 -4.44
CA ILE A 79 9.24 -17.69 -5.73
C ILE A 79 7.90 -18.27 -6.20
N TYR A 80 7.45 -17.87 -7.38
CA TYR A 80 6.26 -18.41 -8.04
C TYR A 80 6.67 -19.26 -9.23
N ASP A 81 6.05 -20.43 -9.34
CA ASP A 81 6.02 -21.19 -10.59
C ASP A 81 4.83 -20.70 -11.42
N GLU A 82 5.07 -20.27 -12.63
CA GLU A 82 4.01 -19.81 -13.51
C GLU A 82 3.32 -21.02 -14.16
N TRP A 83 2.00 -21.14 -13.91
CA TRP A 83 1.16 -22.11 -14.58
C TRP A 83 0.31 -21.37 -15.60
N ASN A 84 0.51 -21.63 -16.89
CA ASN A 84 -0.34 -21.12 -17.95
C ASN A 84 -1.27 -22.24 -18.42
N ASN A 85 -2.59 -22.09 -18.22
CA ASN A 85 -3.64 -22.99 -18.74
C ASN A 85 -3.37 -24.49 -18.54
N GLY A 86 -2.85 -24.88 -17.37
CA GLY A 86 -2.54 -26.27 -17.06
C GLY A 86 -1.18 -26.77 -17.57
N ASN A 87 -0.45 -25.99 -18.33
CA ASN A 87 0.91 -26.30 -18.73
C ASN A 87 1.89 -25.57 -17.79
N ARG A 88 2.82 -26.31 -17.21
CA ARG A 88 3.98 -25.71 -16.53
C ARG A 88 4.86 -25.07 -17.59
N THR A 89 5.03 -23.75 -17.54
CA THR A 89 5.99 -23.06 -18.40
C THR A 89 7.42 -23.33 -17.98
N GLY A 90 7.63 -23.86 -16.77
CA GLY A 90 8.95 -24.05 -16.19
C GLY A 90 9.64 -22.76 -15.77
N GLU A 91 8.99 -21.61 -15.94
CA GLU A 91 9.53 -20.32 -15.54
C GLU A 91 9.23 -20.06 -14.06
N THR A 92 10.29 -19.89 -13.27
CA THR A 92 10.22 -19.41 -11.89
C THR A 92 10.54 -17.94 -11.86
N TYR A 93 9.81 -17.15 -11.06
CA TYR A 93 10.13 -15.75 -10.88
C TYR A 93 10.00 -15.32 -9.41
N GLU A 94 10.87 -14.42 -9.03
CA GLU A 94 10.82 -13.80 -7.71
C GLU A 94 9.77 -12.69 -7.67
N CYS A 95 8.90 -12.73 -6.67
CA CYS A 95 7.94 -11.67 -6.40
C CYS A 95 8.23 -11.02 -5.06
N ILE A 96 8.38 -9.71 -5.06
CA ILE A 96 8.53 -8.96 -3.81
C ILE A 96 7.16 -8.86 -3.14
N LYS A 97 7.07 -9.32 -1.88
CA LYS A 97 5.82 -9.44 -1.11
C LYS A 97 5.52 -8.24 -0.23
N ILE A 98 6.55 -7.52 0.21
CA ILE A 98 6.42 -6.43 1.18
C ILE A 98 7.17 -5.19 0.71
N PRO A 99 6.78 -3.98 1.16
CA PRO A 99 7.51 -2.77 0.86
C PRO A 99 8.86 -2.72 1.60
N ASN A 100 9.74 -1.81 1.21
CA ASN A 100 10.96 -1.54 1.96
C ASN A 100 10.68 -0.80 3.27
N ARG A 101 9.63 0.04 3.28
CA ARG A 101 9.18 0.78 4.46
C ARG A 101 7.66 0.77 4.53
N TYR A 102 7.14 0.54 5.74
CA TYR A 102 5.72 0.47 6.02
C TYR A 102 5.36 1.46 7.12
N TYR A 103 4.33 2.27 6.89
CA TYR A 103 3.87 3.31 7.81
C TYR A 103 2.39 3.21 8.09
N PHE A 104 2.03 3.37 9.35
CA PHE A 104 0.69 3.79 9.72
C PHE A 104 0.60 5.31 9.64
N VAL A 105 -0.50 5.81 9.07
CA VAL A 105 -0.79 7.24 8.98
C VAL A 105 -2.15 7.50 9.63
N CYS A 106 -2.21 8.42 10.58
CA CYS A 106 -3.44 8.69 11.31
C CYS A 106 -3.52 10.16 11.76
N PRO A 107 -4.72 10.65 12.14
CA PRO A 107 -4.85 11.91 12.86
C PRO A 107 -3.94 11.96 14.09
N ARG A 108 -3.51 13.16 14.43
CA ARG A 108 -2.61 13.40 15.57
C ARG A 108 -3.13 12.74 16.84
N ASP A 109 -2.23 12.10 17.58
CA ASP A 109 -2.47 11.46 18.89
C ASP A 109 -3.49 10.30 18.89
N LEU A 110 -3.97 9.85 17.72
CA LEU A 110 -4.91 8.72 17.62
C LEU A 110 -4.27 7.39 18.03
N ILE A 111 -3.04 7.15 17.62
CA ILE A 111 -2.25 5.94 17.89
C ILE A 111 -0.94 6.39 18.55
N LYS A 112 -0.57 5.74 19.67
CA LYS A 112 0.70 6.05 20.33
C LYS A 112 1.86 5.32 19.66
N PRO A 113 3.08 5.89 19.66
CA PRO A 113 4.26 5.24 19.05
C PRO A 113 4.56 3.84 19.59
N GLU A 114 4.25 3.60 20.87
CA GLU A 114 4.49 2.33 21.57
C GLU A 114 3.53 1.23 21.11
N GLU A 115 2.36 1.60 20.55
CA GLU A 115 1.35 0.66 20.03
C GLU A 115 1.71 0.16 18.62
N VAL A 116 2.59 0.89 17.93
CA VAL A 116 2.99 0.57 16.56
C VAL A 116 4.09 -0.50 16.58
N PRO A 117 3.91 -1.60 15.84
CA PRO A 117 4.91 -2.65 15.78
C PRO A 117 6.29 -2.15 15.34
N ASP A 118 7.33 -2.85 15.75
CA ASP A 118 8.73 -2.49 15.48
C ASP A 118 9.10 -2.38 14.00
N TYR A 119 8.42 -3.12 13.12
CA TYR A 119 8.64 -3.07 11.68
C TYR A 119 8.01 -1.85 11.02
N ALA A 120 7.03 -1.19 11.67
CA ALA A 120 6.26 -0.10 11.11
C ALA A 120 6.69 1.26 11.67
N GLY A 121 6.56 2.30 10.87
CA GLY A 121 6.62 3.68 11.28
C GLY A 121 5.24 4.25 11.61
N LEU A 122 5.22 5.44 12.18
CA LEU A 122 4.02 6.22 12.50
C LEU A 122 4.17 7.64 11.98
N ILE A 123 3.17 8.09 11.25
CA ILE A 123 3.05 9.46 10.76
C ILE A 123 1.73 10.03 11.26
N TYR A 124 1.78 11.22 11.85
CA TYR A 124 0.59 11.98 12.17
C TYR A 124 0.25 12.97 11.07
N VAL A 125 -1.05 13.12 10.82
CA VAL A 125 -1.62 14.21 10.05
C VAL A 125 -2.14 15.26 11.02
N ASP A 126 -1.64 16.48 10.90
CA ASP A 126 -2.15 17.61 11.66
C ASP A 126 -3.14 18.40 10.80
N GLU A 127 -4.43 18.27 11.13
CA GLU A 127 -5.52 18.95 10.44
C GLU A 127 -5.56 20.45 10.73
N SER A 128 -5.01 20.88 11.88
CA SER A 128 -5.06 22.27 12.32
C SER A 128 -4.04 23.16 11.63
N TYR A 129 -2.95 22.60 11.12
CA TYR A 129 -1.86 23.35 10.54
C TYR A 129 -1.47 22.86 9.13
N MET A 130 -2.12 23.40 8.11
CA MET A 130 -1.79 23.19 6.69
C MET A 130 -1.72 21.72 6.26
N ASN A 131 -2.44 20.82 6.91
CA ASN A 131 -2.46 19.37 6.59
C ASN A 131 -1.04 18.79 6.47
N ARG A 132 -0.19 19.03 7.47
CA ARG A 132 1.19 18.55 7.46
C ARG A 132 1.31 17.12 7.99
N LEU A 133 2.28 16.41 7.44
CA LEU A 133 2.71 15.10 7.94
C LEU A 133 3.90 15.28 8.90
N TYR A 134 3.80 14.59 10.05
CA TYR A 134 4.86 14.53 11.05
C TYR A 134 5.26 13.08 11.27
N GLU A 135 6.48 12.72 10.93
CA GLU A 135 7.02 11.40 11.23
C GLU A 135 7.34 11.32 12.73
N ILE A 136 6.51 10.57 13.47
CA ILE A 136 6.62 10.38 14.92
C ILE A 136 7.54 9.21 15.26
N LYS A 137 7.42 8.14 14.46
CA LYS A 137 8.25 6.95 14.57
C LYS A 137 8.75 6.58 13.18
N PRO A 138 10.06 6.52 12.95
CA PRO A 138 10.59 6.11 11.66
C PRO A 138 10.32 4.62 11.41
N SER A 139 9.96 4.28 10.17
CA SER A 139 9.87 2.88 9.76
C SER A 139 11.25 2.27 9.64
N LYS A 140 11.41 1.02 10.08
CA LYS A 140 12.61 0.24 9.80
C LYS A 140 12.72 -0.05 8.30
N LEU A 141 13.95 -0.15 7.80
CA LEU A 141 14.20 -0.73 6.48
C LEU A 141 14.00 -2.25 6.58
N LEU A 142 12.95 -2.77 5.95
CA LEU A 142 12.57 -4.18 6.05
C LEU A 142 13.50 -5.06 5.21
N HIS A 143 13.86 -4.61 4.02
CA HIS A 143 14.80 -5.26 3.12
C HIS A 143 15.44 -4.25 2.16
N ARG A 144 16.47 -4.68 1.41
CA ARG A 144 17.20 -3.84 0.46
C ARG A 144 16.86 -4.13 -1.01
N ASN A 145 15.96 -5.06 -1.29
CA ASN A 145 15.52 -5.36 -2.65
C ASN A 145 14.74 -4.17 -3.20
N LYS A 146 15.15 -3.68 -4.35
CA LYS A 146 14.47 -2.59 -5.06
C LYS A 146 13.29 -3.14 -5.85
N ALA A 147 12.33 -2.27 -6.17
CA ALA A 147 11.25 -2.59 -7.08
C ALA A 147 11.85 -3.18 -8.38
N ASN A 148 11.38 -4.34 -8.78
CA ASN A 148 11.79 -5.01 -10.01
C ASN A 148 10.88 -4.60 -11.18
N GLN A 149 11.23 -5.00 -12.40
CA GLN A 149 10.48 -4.68 -13.60
C GLN A 149 8.99 -5.08 -13.48
N LYS A 150 8.67 -6.23 -12.90
CA LYS A 150 7.27 -6.69 -12.72
C LYS A 150 6.44 -5.76 -11.84
N ILE A 151 7.05 -5.13 -10.84
CA ILE A 151 6.38 -4.12 -10.00
C ILE A 151 6.10 -2.86 -10.83
N TYR A 152 7.08 -2.37 -11.60
CA TYR A 152 6.88 -1.21 -12.46
C TYR A 152 5.80 -1.45 -13.53
N GLU A 153 5.81 -2.61 -14.18
CA GLU A 153 4.79 -2.99 -15.17
C GLU A 153 3.38 -3.00 -14.56
N ARG A 154 3.23 -3.50 -13.34
CA ARG A 154 1.94 -3.49 -12.63
C ARG A 154 1.48 -2.11 -12.25
N VAL A 155 2.39 -1.29 -11.73
CA VAL A 155 2.08 0.10 -11.42
C VAL A 155 1.63 0.81 -12.70
N ALA A 156 2.36 0.65 -13.80
CA ALA A 156 2.01 1.23 -15.10
C ALA A 156 0.64 0.73 -15.59
N THR A 157 0.37 -0.57 -15.49
CA THR A 157 -0.94 -1.16 -15.83
C THR A 157 -2.05 -0.57 -14.97
N THR A 158 -1.84 -0.47 -13.65
CA THR A 158 -2.83 0.12 -12.74
C THR A 158 -3.12 1.57 -13.08
N LEU A 159 -2.09 2.37 -13.35
CA LEU A 159 -2.24 3.77 -13.75
C LEU A 159 -2.96 3.89 -15.10
N SER A 160 -2.59 3.09 -16.09
CA SER A 160 -3.24 3.07 -17.41
C SER A 160 -4.72 2.72 -17.30
N GLN A 161 -5.07 1.72 -16.50
CA GLN A 161 -6.47 1.35 -16.25
C GLN A 161 -7.25 2.49 -15.60
N ARG A 162 -6.65 3.22 -14.65
CA ARG A 162 -7.28 4.38 -14.01
C ARG A 162 -7.49 5.54 -14.97
N ILE A 163 -6.55 5.78 -15.88
CA ILE A 163 -6.69 6.83 -16.90
C ILE A 163 -7.81 6.46 -17.89
N ILE A 164 -7.86 5.22 -18.35
CA ILE A 164 -8.82 4.77 -19.37
C ILE A 164 -10.24 4.66 -18.79
N PHE A 165 -10.39 4.11 -17.59
CA PHE A 165 -11.69 3.79 -17.00
C PHE A 165 -12.14 4.79 -15.93
N GLY A 166 -11.40 5.87 -15.72
CA GLY A 166 -11.59 6.81 -14.61
C GLY A 166 -11.16 6.23 -13.27
N CYS A 167 -11.20 7.04 -12.21
CA CYS A 167 -10.81 6.60 -10.86
C CYS A 167 -11.70 5.49 -10.26
N SER A 168 -12.66 4.98 -11.01
CA SER A 168 -13.66 4.05 -10.53
C SER A 168 -13.48 2.59 -10.94
N TYR A 169 -12.24 2.07 -10.91
CA TYR A 169 -12.08 0.61 -10.95
C TYR A 169 -12.78 -0.07 -9.76
N TYR A 170 -12.98 0.65 -8.65
CA TYR A 170 -13.79 0.20 -7.51
C TYR A 170 -15.30 0.22 -7.79
N THR A 171 -15.80 1.15 -8.59
CA THR A 171 -17.21 1.19 -8.98
C THR A 171 -17.59 0.08 -9.95
N TYR A 172 -16.67 -0.39 -10.78
CA TYR A 172 -16.98 -1.46 -11.75
C TYR A 172 -17.23 -2.82 -11.07
N LYS A 173 -16.54 -3.16 -9.98
CA LYS A 173 -16.84 -4.39 -9.20
C LYS A 173 -18.14 -4.29 -8.42
N HIS A 174 -18.50 -3.11 -7.91
CA HIS A 174 -19.75 -2.91 -7.16
C HIS A 174 -20.99 -2.79 -8.04
N ASN A 175 -20.87 -2.32 -9.28
CA ASN A 175 -22.01 -2.24 -10.20
C ASN A 175 -22.35 -3.61 -10.84
N LYS A 176 -21.37 -4.49 -11.04
CA LYS A 176 -21.68 -5.86 -11.53
C LYS A 176 -22.52 -6.70 -10.56
N THR A 177 -22.51 -6.40 -9.27
CA THR A 177 -23.35 -7.08 -8.27
C THR A 177 -24.75 -6.48 -8.16
N LYS A 178 -25.00 -5.28 -8.69
CA LYS A 178 -26.34 -4.67 -8.68
C LYS A 178 -27.16 -5.00 -9.90
N ASP A 179 -26.56 -5.32 -11.04
CA ASP A 179 -27.28 -5.65 -12.29
C ASP A 179 -27.69 -7.13 -12.37
N LEU A 180 -27.39 -7.95 -11.35
CA LEU A 180 -27.78 -9.35 -11.27
C LEU A 180 -29.02 -9.62 -10.38
N VAL A 181 -29.70 -8.57 -9.92
CA VAL A 181 -30.92 -8.69 -9.08
C VAL A 181 -32.12 -7.97 -9.72
N ILE A 182 -32.22 -7.97 -11.03
CA ILE A 182 -33.46 -7.63 -11.71
C ILE A 182 -33.70 -8.67 -12.81
N ASN A 183 -34.33 -9.76 -12.44
CA ASN A 183 -35.43 -10.52 -13.07
C ASN A 183 -35.60 -11.85 -12.37
#